data_1c652faddce758e9f4cbe299afc5b229
#
_entry.id   1c652faddce758e9f4cbe299afc5b229
#
_cell.length_a   1.000
_cell.length_b   1.000
_cell.length_c   1.000
_cell.angle_alpha   90.00
_cell.angle_beta   90.00
_cell.angle_gamma   90.00
#
_symmetry.space_group_name_H-M   'P 1'
#
loop_
_entity.id
_entity.type
_entity.pdbx_description
1 polymer ?
#
loop_
_entity_poly.entity_id
_entity_poly.type
_entity_poly.pdbx_seq_one_letter_code
_entity_poly.pdbx_strand_id
1 'polypeptide(L)'
;VSEPKWMSREDVEAIHETMVDIGGGMYGLRDADLLESALARPQNLHAYGENDHFQLAASYAEGIARNHPFVDGNKRTAFATADIFLAENGHNLNRAKGHEHAEMMEQLGQGNISREDAAGHFRKYSHSL
;
A
#
# COMPACT_ATOMS: atom_id res chain seq x y z
N VAL A 1 -7.88 22.13 2.98
CA VAL A 1 -7.24 20.81 3.12
C VAL A 1 -6.16 20.69 2.07
N SER A 2 -4.93 20.39 2.49
CA SER A 2 -3.85 20.24 1.55
C SER A 2 -3.91 18.90 0.81
N GLU A 3 -3.40 18.91 -0.40
CA GLU A 3 -3.24 17.71 -1.21
C GLU A 3 -2.34 16.71 -0.50
N PRO A 4 -2.69 15.42 -0.43
CA PRO A 4 -1.78 14.41 0.09
C PRO A 4 -0.48 14.34 -0.71
N LYS A 5 0.58 13.88 -0.09
CA LYS A 5 1.82 13.54 -0.78
C LYS A 5 1.65 12.16 -1.39
N TRP A 6 1.59 12.12 -2.72
CA TRP A 6 1.34 10.89 -3.45
C TRP A 6 2.62 10.07 -3.68
N MET A 7 2.45 8.78 -3.85
CA MET A 7 3.55 7.88 -4.22
C MET A 7 3.65 7.83 -5.74
N SER A 8 4.84 8.11 -6.27
CA SER A 8 5.09 8.01 -7.71
C SER A 8 5.40 6.57 -8.13
N ARG A 9 5.38 6.30 -9.42
CA ARG A 9 5.80 5.01 -9.96
C ARG A 9 7.24 4.70 -9.57
N GLU A 10 8.12 5.69 -9.68
CA GLU A 10 9.54 5.54 -9.31
C GLU A 10 9.70 5.18 -7.83
N ASP A 11 8.90 5.82 -6.97
CA ASP A 11 8.90 5.49 -5.54
C ASP A 11 8.54 4.02 -5.31
N VAL A 12 7.47 3.56 -5.95
CA VAL A 12 6.98 2.20 -5.74
C VAL A 12 7.93 1.16 -6.34
N GLU A 13 8.53 1.44 -7.49
CA GLU A 13 9.54 0.56 -8.07
C GLU A 13 10.77 0.45 -7.17
N ALA A 14 11.20 1.56 -6.56
CA ALA A 14 12.31 1.55 -5.60
C ALA A 14 11.96 0.77 -4.33
N ILE A 15 10.74 0.92 -3.82
CA ILE A 15 10.23 0.16 -2.68
C ILE A 15 10.26 -1.34 -3.00
N HIS A 16 9.79 -1.72 -4.19
CA HIS A 16 9.78 -3.11 -4.63
C HIS A 16 11.20 -3.71 -4.64
N GLU A 17 12.15 -2.98 -5.21
CA GLU A 17 13.53 -3.43 -5.25
C GLU A 17 14.07 -3.66 -3.83
N THR A 18 13.81 -2.73 -2.92
CA THR A 18 14.21 -2.86 -1.52
C THR A 18 13.55 -4.08 -0.85
N MET A 19 12.27 -4.32 -1.12
CA MET A 19 11.57 -5.47 -0.53
C MET A 19 12.12 -6.80 -1.04
N VAL A 20 12.51 -6.87 -2.30
CA VAL A 20 13.18 -8.08 -2.85
C VAL A 20 14.57 -8.25 -2.23
N ASP A 21 15.33 -7.16 -2.07
CA ASP A 21 16.65 -7.21 -1.42
C ASP A 21 16.57 -7.76 0.00
N ILE A 22 15.56 -7.35 0.76
CA ILE A 22 15.39 -7.75 2.16
C ILE A 22 14.81 -9.15 2.28
N GLY A 23 13.75 -9.44 1.53
CA GLY A 23 12.92 -10.63 1.72
C GLY A 23 13.14 -11.74 0.69
N GLY A 24 13.99 -11.52 -0.30
CA GLY A 24 14.20 -12.46 -1.39
C GLY A 24 13.09 -12.38 -2.43
N GLY A 25 13.20 -13.21 -3.44
CA GLY A 25 12.26 -13.25 -4.57
C GLY A 25 12.88 -12.70 -5.83
N MET A 26 12.08 -12.57 -6.88
CA MET A 26 12.53 -12.14 -8.19
C MET A 26 12.26 -10.66 -8.43
N TYR A 27 13.24 -9.95 -8.97
CA TYR A 27 13.08 -8.59 -9.42
C TYR A 27 12.24 -8.56 -10.69
N GLY A 28 11.73 -7.40 -10.99
CA GLY A 28 11.12 -7.12 -12.28
C GLY A 28 9.67 -6.68 -12.18
N LEU A 29 9.32 -5.78 -13.09
CA LEU A 29 7.97 -5.32 -13.31
C LEU A 29 7.31 -6.28 -14.31
N ARG A 30 6.18 -6.87 -13.89
CA ARG A 30 5.44 -7.80 -14.74
C ARG A 30 4.51 -7.06 -15.71
N ASP A 31 3.85 -6.01 -15.21
CA ASP A 31 2.83 -5.28 -15.99
C ASP A 31 2.79 -3.82 -15.53
N ALA A 32 3.33 -2.95 -16.38
CA ALA A 32 3.39 -1.51 -16.10
C ALA A 32 1.99 -0.88 -16.02
N ASP A 33 1.06 -1.32 -16.84
CA ASP A 33 -0.29 -0.77 -16.86
C ASP A 33 -1.04 -1.12 -15.58
N LEU A 34 -0.83 -2.31 -15.04
CA LEU A 34 -1.42 -2.71 -13.77
C LEU A 34 -0.84 -1.91 -12.61
N LEU A 35 0.44 -1.54 -12.68
CA LEU A 35 1.04 -0.65 -11.68
C LEU A 35 0.43 0.75 -11.77
N GLU A 36 0.37 1.32 -12.97
CA GLU A 36 -0.22 2.64 -13.19
C GLU A 36 -1.69 2.68 -12.71
N SER A 37 -2.45 1.63 -13.00
CA SER A 37 -3.83 1.50 -12.54
C SER A 37 -3.93 1.51 -11.01
N ALA A 38 -3.06 0.76 -10.34
CA ALA A 38 -3.03 0.72 -8.88
C ALA A 38 -2.70 2.09 -8.28
N LEU A 39 -1.77 2.83 -8.89
CA LEU A 39 -1.36 4.14 -8.39
C LEU A 39 -2.41 5.22 -8.66
N ALA A 40 -3.22 5.07 -9.68
CA ALA A 40 -4.30 6.02 -9.99
C ALA A 40 -5.47 5.92 -9.02
N ARG A 41 -5.72 4.75 -8.43
CA ARG A 41 -6.88 4.54 -7.56
C ARG A 41 -6.98 5.49 -6.37
N PRO A 42 -5.93 5.66 -5.53
CA PRO A 42 -6.03 6.59 -4.41
C PRO A 42 -6.24 8.04 -4.84
N GLN A 43 -5.62 8.46 -5.94
CA GLN A 43 -5.83 9.81 -6.47
C GLN A 43 -7.27 10.00 -6.95
N ASN A 44 -7.85 8.99 -7.59
CA ASN A 44 -9.24 9.04 -8.03
C ASN A 44 -10.20 9.08 -6.84
N LEU A 45 -9.95 8.30 -5.80
CA LEU A 45 -10.74 8.35 -4.56
C LEU A 45 -10.70 9.75 -3.94
N HIS A 46 -9.53 10.34 -3.88
CA HIS A 46 -9.37 11.69 -3.34
C HIS A 46 -10.14 12.71 -4.18
N ALA A 47 -10.07 12.59 -5.50
CA ALA A 47 -10.81 13.49 -6.41
C ALA A 47 -12.33 13.39 -6.21
N TYR A 48 -12.83 12.24 -5.79
CA TYR A 48 -14.25 12.04 -5.48
C TYR A 48 -14.61 12.34 -4.03
N GLY A 49 -13.68 12.91 -3.25
CA GLY A 49 -13.96 13.41 -1.91
C GLY A 49 -13.38 12.61 -0.75
N GLU A 50 -12.62 11.56 -1.00
CA GLU A 50 -12.01 10.79 0.08
C GLU A 50 -10.78 11.52 0.63
N ASN A 51 -10.86 11.97 1.89
CA ASN A 51 -9.77 12.71 2.54
C ASN A 51 -9.09 11.92 3.67
N ASP A 52 -9.60 10.74 4.00
CA ASP A 52 -9.04 9.90 5.06
C ASP A 52 -7.76 9.23 4.53
N HIS A 53 -6.61 9.58 5.11
CA HIS A 53 -5.32 9.02 4.72
C HIS A 53 -5.27 7.51 4.85
N PHE A 54 -6.00 6.93 5.81
CA PHE A 54 -6.03 5.48 5.99
C PHE A 54 -6.77 4.79 4.84
N GLN A 55 -7.84 5.41 4.31
CA GLN A 55 -8.53 4.91 3.13
C GLN A 55 -7.62 5.00 1.89
N LEU A 56 -6.89 6.09 1.74
CA LEU A 56 -5.96 6.26 0.62
C LEU A 56 -4.81 5.25 0.69
N ALA A 57 -4.26 5.05 1.88
CA ALA A 57 -3.22 4.03 2.10
C ALA A 57 -3.74 2.63 1.78
N ALA A 58 -4.94 2.31 2.24
CA ALA A 58 -5.58 1.02 1.95
C ALA A 58 -5.83 0.84 0.45
N SER A 59 -6.11 1.92 -0.27
CA SER A 59 -6.27 1.88 -1.73
C SER A 59 -4.97 1.50 -2.43
N TYR A 60 -3.82 2.07 -2.00
CA TYR A 60 -2.51 1.65 -2.51
C TYR A 60 -2.27 0.16 -2.25
N ALA A 61 -2.48 -0.27 -1.02
CA ALA A 61 -2.25 -1.67 -0.63
C ALA A 61 -3.14 -2.62 -1.43
N GLU A 62 -4.42 -2.32 -1.54
CA GLU A 62 -5.38 -3.14 -2.30
C GLU A 62 -4.98 -3.24 -3.77
N GLY A 63 -4.69 -2.09 -4.40
CA GLY A 63 -4.37 -2.04 -5.82
C GLY A 63 -3.14 -2.85 -6.17
N ILE A 64 -2.05 -2.66 -5.43
CA ILE A 64 -0.79 -3.37 -5.69
C ILE A 64 -0.93 -4.87 -5.37
N ALA A 65 -1.56 -5.20 -4.23
CA ALA A 65 -1.71 -6.60 -3.82
C ALA A 65 -2.60 -7.40 -4.76
N ARG A 66 -3.66 -6.79 -5.30
CA ARG A 66 -4.60 -7.48 -6.21
C ARG A 66 -4.17 -7.46 -7.66
N ASN A 67 -3.55 -6.37 -8.14
CA ASN A 67 -3.13 -6.26 -9.53
C ASN A 67 -1.88 -7.07 -9.86
N HIS A 68 -1.06 -7.40 -8.87
CA HIS A 68 0.20 -8.14 -9.07
C HIS A 68 1.07 -7.53 -10.16
N PRO A 69 1.43 -6.22 -10.07
CA PRO A 69 2.20 -5.57 -11.14
C PRO A 69 3.65 -6.04 -11.24
N PHE A 70 4.20 -6.62 -10.17
CA PHE A 70 5.57 -7.12 -10.14
C PHE A 70 5.61 -8.63 -10.29
N VAL A 71 6.75 -9.15 -10.71
CA VAL A 71 6.96 -10.60 -10.85
C VAL A 71 6.79 -11.31 -9.50
N ASP A 72 7.30 -10.70 -8.43
CA ASP A 72 7.27 -11.27 -7.08
C ASP A 72 7.24 -10.13 -6.06
N GLY A 73 6.92 -10.44 -4.80
CA GLY A 73 6.97 -9.46 -3.71
C GLY A 73 5.84 -8.43 -3.70
N ASN A 74 4.71 -8.70 -4.36
CA ASN A 74 3.62 -7.74 -4.48
C ASN A 74 2.99 -7.37 -3.14
N LYS A 75 2.73 -8.33 -2.25
CA LYS A 75 2.13 -8.05 -0.93
C LYS A 75 3.07 -7.25 -0.03
N ARG A 76 4.36 -7.58 -0.04
CA ARG A 76 5.36 -6.83 0.72
C ARG A 76 5.46 -5.39 0.23
N THR A 77 5.49 -5.22 -1.09
CA THR A 77 5.55 -3.89 -1.72
C THR A 77 4.27 -3.10 -1.45
N ALA A 78 3.12 -3.75 -1.52
CA ALA A 78 1.83 -3.12 -1.23
C ALA A 78 1.79 -2.57 0.20
N PHE A 79 2.20 -3.36 1.17
CA PHE A 79 2.25 -2.94 2.57
C PHE A 79 3.25 -1.81 2.78
N ALA A 80 4.46 -1.95 2.25
CA ALA A 80 5.51 -0.92 2.41
C ALA A 80 5.09 0.41 1.76
N THR A 81 4.42 0.36 0.62
CA THR A 81 3.91 1.56 -0.06
C THR A 81 2.88 2.28 0.82
N ALA A 82 1.93 1.54 1.39
CA ALA A 82 0.93 2.10 2.30
C ALA A 82 1.58 2.71 3.55
N ASP A 83 2.56 2.02 4.13
CA ASP A 83 3.30 2.47 5.31
C ASP A 83 4.04 3.79 5.02
N ILE A 84 4.77 3.87 3.92
CA ILE A 84 5.51 5.07 3.53
C ILE A 84 4.55 6.21 3.19
N PHE A 85 3.44 5.92 2.49
CA PHE A 85 2.41 6.94 2.23
C PHE A 85 1.90 7.54 3.54
N LEU A 86 1.59 6.70 4.53
CA LEU A 86 1.12 7.18 5.82
C LEU A 86 2.18 8.05 6.52
N ALA A 87 3.44 7.61 6.52
CA ALA A 87 4.53 8.38 7.12
C ALA A 87 4.70 9.75 6.46
N GLU A 88 4.64 9.80 5.13
CA GLU A 88 4.74 11.05 4.36
C GLU A 88 3.56 12.01 4.66
N ASN A 89 2.45 11.48 5.12
CA ASN A 89 1.24 12.25 5.39
C ASN A 89 0.91 12.37 6.89
N GLY A 90 1.90 12.16 7.76
CA GLY A 90 1.78 12.49 9.18
C GLY A 90 1.37 11.35 10.11
N HIS A 91 1.44 10.11 9.66
CA HIS A 91 1.03 8.95 10.46
C HIS A 91 2.12 7.90 10.50
N ASN A 92 2.55 7.50 11.69
CA ASN A 92 3.46 6.37 11.86
C ASN A 92 2.68 5.10 12.10
N LEU A 93 3.04 4.05 11.36
CA LEU A 93 2.47 2.73 11.55
C LEU A 93 3.33 1.96 12.55
N ASN A 94 2.69 1.43 13.60
CA ASN A 94 3.37 0.65 14.63
C ASN A 94 3.72 -0.73 14.10
N ARG A 95 4.82 -1.30 14.59
CA ARG A 95 5.14 -2.69 14.32
C ARG A 95 4.12 -3.59 15.00
N ALA A 96 3.66 -4.61 14.29
CA ALA A 96 2.83 -5.64 14.89
C ALA A 96 3.68 -6.54 15.77
N LYS A 97 3.12 -7.00 16.90
CA LYS A 97 3.82 -7.93 17.80
C LYS A 97 3.85 -9.35 17.25
N GLY A 98 2.94 -9.69 16.34
CA GLY A 98 2.86 -10.99 15.69
C GLY A 98 2.79 -10.82 14.19
N HIS A 99 1.86 -11.55 13.57
CA HIS A 99 1.72 -11.59 12.11
C HIS A 99 0.50 -10.78 11.62
N GLU A 100 -0.01 -9.84 12.42
CA GLU A 100 -1.26 -9.12 12.12
C GLU A 100 -1.19 -8.39 10.78
N HIS A 101 -0.08 -7.70 10.49
CA HIS A 101 0.07 -7.00 9.22
C HIS A 101 0.12 -7.96 8.03
N ALA A 102 0.88 -9.05 8.17
CA ALA A 102 0.99 -10.06 7.11
C ALA A 102 -0.34 -10.75 6.86
N GLU A 103 -1.07 -11.09 7.91
CA GLU A 103 -2.40 -11.72 7.80
C GLU A 103 -3.40 -10.77 7.13
N MET A 104 -3.38 -9.50 7.50
CA MET A 104 -4.25 -8.50 6.88
C MET A 104 -3.96 -8.41 5.37
N MET A 105 -2.69 -8.34 4.99
CA MET A 105 -2.31 -8.24 3.57
C MET A 105 -2.68 -9.49 2.79
N GLU A 106 -2.57 -10.67 3.41
CA GLU A 106 -2.99 -11.92 2.78
C GLU A 106 -4.49 -11.90 2.48
N GLN A 107 -5.30 -11.51 3.45
CA GLN A 107 -6.75 -11.44 3.29
C GLN A 107 -7.15 -10.36 2.28
N LEU A 108 -6.50 -9.21 2.31
CA LEU A 108 -6.76 -8.12 1.37
C LEU A 108 -6.43 -8.54 -0.06
N GLY A 109 -5.27 -9.16 -0.26
CA GLY A 109 -4.84 -9.61 -1.58
C GLY A 109 -5.75 -10.68 -2.17
N GLN A 110 -6.30 -11.56 -1.33
CA GLN A 110 -7.24 -12.61 -1.75
C GLN A 110 -8.66 -12.09 -1.96
N GLY A 111 -8.94 -10.83 -1.59
CA GLY A 111 -10.28 -10.27 -1.70
C GLY A 111 -11.24 -10.68 -0.59
N ASN A 112 -10.73 -11.25 0.50
CA ASN A 112 -11.55 -11.70 1.64
C ASN A 112 -11.93 -10.56 2.59
N ILE A 113 -11.19 -9.46 2.57
CA ILE A 113 -11.52 -8.25 3.31
C ILE A 113 -11.54 -7.07 2.34
N SER A 114 -12.26 -6.03 2.72
CA SER A 114 -12.41 -4.82 1.91
C SER A 114 -11.29 -3.81 2.14
N ARG A 115 -11.23 -2.80 1.26
CA ARG A 115 -10.38 -1.63 1.49
C ARG A 115 -10.70 -0.96 2.83
N GLU A 116 -11.98 -0.86 3.17
CA GLU A 116 -12.44 -0.27 4.43
C GLU A 116 -11.91 -1.04 5.65
N ASP A 117 -11.88 -2.36 5.57
CA ASP A 117 -11.31 -3.21 6.61
C ASP A 117 -9.81 -2.96 6.76
N ALA A 118 -9.10 -2.87 5.62
CA ALA A 118 -7.67 -2.56 5.62
C ALA A 118 -7.40 -1.17 6.21
N ALA A 119 -8.23 -0.18 5.87
CA ALA A 119 -8.12 1.17 6.43
C ALA A 119 -8.27 1.15 7.95
N GLY A 120 -9.22 0.37 8.46
CA GLY A 120 -9.43 0.18 9.90
C GLY A 120 -8.21 -0.44 10.58
N HIS A 121 -7.59 -1.41 9.92
CA HIS A 121 -6.36 -2.02 10.40
C HIS A 121 -5.23 -1.00 10.51
N PHE A 122 -4.99 -0.22 9.45
CA PHE A 122 -3.96 0.81 9.47
C PHE A 122 -4.22 1.85 10.55
N ARG A 123 -5.46 2.28 10.72
CA ARG A 123 -5.83 3.23 11.77
C ARG A 123 -5.54 2.67 13.15
N LYS A 124 -5.90 1.43 13.40
CA LYS A 124 -5.70 0.75 14.68
C LYS A 124 -4.22 0.70 15.08
N TYR A 125 -3.33 0.49 14.12
CA TYR A 125 -1.91 0.31 14.39
C TYR A 125 -1.08 1.58 14.18
N SER A 126 -1.70 2.74 13.96
CA SER A 126 -0.97 3.98 13.70
C SER A 126 -1.05 4.94 14.88
N HIS A 127 -0.13 5.92 14.86
CA HIS A 127 -0.17 7.08 15.74
C HIS A 127 0.30 8.30 14.96
N SER A 128 -0.09 9.51 15.43
CA SER A 128 0.31 10.77 14.80
C SER A 128 1.79 11.05 15.01
N LEU A 129 2.39 11.66 14.01
CA LEU A 129 3.77 12.16 14.10
C LEU A 129 3.86 13.47 14.83
#